data_4d3792f17d03cc54c0dae1a10129231e
#
_entry.id   4d3792f17d03cc54c0dae1a10129231e
#
_cell.length_a   1.000
_cell.length_b   1.000
_cell.length_c   1.000
_cell.angle_alpha   90.00
_cell.angle_beta   90.00
_cell.angle_gamma   90.00
#
_symmetry.space_group_name_H-M   'P 1'
#
loop_
_entity.id
_entity.type
_entity.pdbx_description
1 polymer ?
#
loop_
_entity_poly.entity_id
_entity_poly.type
_entity_poly.pdbx_seq_one_letter_code
_entity_poly.pdbx_strand_id
1 'polypeptide(L)'
;MGLDIDRGAIKAVEVSYRGGEYILRHVGYHRLPPGTVVNGEVADEGLLAEEIGEFWDAHAFGNKSVYLGIANSNVVARVLEFPHMAPEDLKGAVGYEAEEHIPMPLDESVLDHVVLGPRAKPGEGDRVLVVAAQREMVRRYTSAVKAGGLRAVGVDVKALALTRSALPGEFFAEEGAVVLLDVGTEVSNLVVAEGEAPAMTRFVPVGFSDFVAAVARTADLPDDEAEKWALDPRTSLGDEHEGEPGGGEEGGDWDPALAYDARRGLEEAAGDLAEEVRGSIEYHHAQPRAKEVSRLLLSGEGALIAGLASHLGELLGLPAENARPAEKLAANRSNVSDEQLRAMEPVLAIALGLAMEEA
;
A
#
# COMPACT_ATOMS: atom_id res chain seq x y z
N MET A 1 -12.05 10.53 -6.62
CA MET A 1 -12.18 9.29 -5.80
C MET A 1 -10.99 8.38 -6.06
N GLY A 2 -10.47 7.76 -5.02
CA GLY A 2 -9.46 6.71 -5.13
C GLY A 2 -10.12 5.32 -5.13
N LEU A 3 -9.68 4.46 -6.03
CA LEU A 3 -10.10 3.07 -6.14
C LEU A 3 -8.87 2.17 -6.07
N ASP A 4 -8.75 1.44 -4.97
CA ASP A 4 -7.72 0.43 -4.77
C ASP A 4 -8.35 -0.95 -4.90
N ILE A 5 -7.77 -1.77 -5.78
CA ILE A 5 -8.19 -3.15 -6.03
C ILE A 5 -6.98 -4.05 -5.80
N ASP A 6 -7.13 -5.04 -4.94
CA ASP A 6 -6.15 -6.11 -4.76
C ASP A 6 -6.83 -7.49 -4.79
N ARG A 7 -6.09 -8.55 -4.49
CA ARG A 7 -6.66 -9.91 -4.50
C ARG A 7 -7.84 -10.09 -3.56
N GLY A 8 -7.77 -9.48 -2.38
CA GLY A 8 -8.71 -9.73 -1.28
C GLY A 8 -9.88 -8.78 -1.26
N ALA A 9 -9.72 -7.57 -1.81
CA ALA A 9 -10.73 -6.52 -1.63
C ALA A 9 -10.70 -5.41 -2.68
N ILE A 10 -11.86 -4.75 -2.80
CA ILE A 10 -12.01 -3.43 -3.41
C ILE A 10 -12.16 -2.42 -2.27
N LYS A 11 -11.39 -1.34 -2.34
CA LYS A 11 -11.42 -0.22 -1.39
C LYS A 11 -11.63 1.07 -2.16
N ALA A 12 -12.57 1.89 -1.73
CA ALA A 12 -12.82 3.18 -2.36
C ALA A 12 -12.96 4.30 -1.33
N VAL A 13 -12.32 5.42 -1.61
CA VAL A 13 -12.36 6.62 -0.76
C VAL A 13 -12.72 7.83 -1.60
N GLU A 14 -13.69 8.61 -1.15
CA GLU A 14 -14.03 9.90 -1.71
C GLU A 14 -13.61 11.01 -0.76
N VAL A 15 -12.78 11.93 -1.26
CA VAL A 15 -12.43 13.17 -0.56
C VAL A 15 -12.88 14.38 -1.37
N SER A 16 -13.10 15.49 -0.69
CA SER A 16 -13.19 16.81 -1.32
C SER A 16 -12.08 17.70 -0.79
N TYR A 17 -11.44 18.43 -1.69
CA TYR A 17 -10.42 19.42 -1.35
C TYR A 17 -11.03 20.82 -1.34
N ARG A 18 -10.92 21.53 -0.21
CA ARG A 18 -11.41 22.90 -0.09
C ARG A 18 -10.51 23.70 0.84
N GLY A 19 -10.04 24.85 0.32
CA GLY A 19 -9.24 25.77 1.14
C GLY A 19 -7.90 25.22 1.63
N GLY A 20 -7.31 24.27 0.91
CA GLY A 20 -6.05 23.64 1.31
C GLY A 20 -6.23 22.37 2.17
N GLU A 21 -7.47 21.95 2.42
CA GLU A 21 -7.79 20.85 3.35
C GLU A 21 -8.58 19.73 2.66
N TYR A 22 -8.24 18.47 3.00
CA TYR A 22 -8.98 17.29 2.58
C TYR A 22 -10.09 16.96 3.58
N ILE A 23 -11.28 16.71 3.07
CA ILE A 23 -12.45 16.31 3.85
C ILE A 23 -12.94 14.96 3.32
N LEU A 24 -12.97 13.95 4.19
CA LEU A 24 -13.52 12.64 3.84
C LEU A 24 -15.03 12.73 3.58
N ARG A 25 -15.50 12.13 2.47
CA ARG A 25 -16.90 12.16 2.05
C ARG A 25 -17.54 10.78 2.06
N HIS A 26 -16.82 9.77 1.61
CA HIS A 26 -17.32 8.41 1.54
C HIS A 26 -16.19 7.41 1.65
N VAL A 27 -16.49 6.25 2.25
CA VAL A 27 -15.57 5.11 2.36
C VAL A 27 -16.34 3.84 2.06
N GLY A 28 -15.73 2.93 1.31
CA GLY A 28 -16.24 1.59 1.09
C GLY A 28 -15.11 0.56 1.11
N TYR A 29 -15.48 -0.63 1.55
CA TYR A 29 -14.65 -1.82 1.55
C TYR A 29 -15.52 -3.02 1.14
N HIS A 30 -15.03 -3.85 0.23
CA HIS A 30 -15.75 -5.02 -0.27
C HIS A 30 -14.75 -6.14 -0.53
N ARG A 31 -15.00 -7.32 0.04
CA ARG A 31 -14.16 -8.51 -0.20
C ARG A 31 -14.41 -9.06 -1.61
N LEU A 32 -13.34 -9.39 -2.31
CA LEU A 32 -13.41 -10.02 -3.63
C LEU A 32 -13.43 -11.54 -3.50
N PRO A 33 -14.18 -12.23 -4.38
CA PRO A 33 -14.08 -13.67 -4.52
C PRO A 33 -12.66 -14.10 -4.91
N PRO A 34 -12.16 -15.23 -4.38
CA PRO A 34 -10.86 -15.77 -4.78
C PRO A 34 -10.76 -15.98 -6.30
N GLY A 35 -9.60 -15.62 -6.87
CA GLY A 35 -9.35 -15.78 -8.30
C GLY A 35 -9.80 -14.61 -9.19
N THR A 36 -10.42 -13.57 -8.62
CA THR A 36 -10.76 -12.34 -9.37
C THR A 36 -9.51 -11.56 -9.75
N VAL A 37 -8.63 -11.35 -8.79
CA VAL A 37 -7.29 -10.74 -8.95
C VAL A 37 -6.26 -11.71 -8.39
N VAL A 38 -5.15 -11.93 -9.08
CA VAL A 38 -4.08 -12.86 -8.67
C VAL A 38 -2.73 -12.19 -8.95
N ASN A 39 -1.85 -12.11 -7.98
CA ASN A 39 -0.54 -11.47 -8.09
C ASN A 39 -0.60 -10.03 -8.65
N GLY A 40 -1.63 -9.27 -8.27
CA GLY A 40 -1.85 -7.91 -8.74
C GLY A 40 -2.28 -7.81 -10.22
N GLU A 41 -2.77 -8.90 -10.82
CA GLU A 41 -3.33 -8.92 -12.16
C GLU A 41 -4.81 -9.33 -12.15
N VAL A 42 -5.62 -8.69 -12.99
CA VAL A 42 -7.02 -9.09 -13.19
C VAL A 42 -7.06 -10.44 -13.88
N ALA A 43 -7.43 -11.48 -13.16
CA ALA A 43 -7.56 -12.83 -13.72
C ALA A 43 -8.92 -13.03 -14.41
N ASP A 44 -10.00 -12.48 -13.85
CA ASP A 44 -11.34 -12.49 -14.41
C ASP A 44 -11.91 -11.07 -14.53
N GLU A 45 -11.89 -10.50 -15.75
CA GLU A 45 -12.40 -9.14 -16.01
C GLU A 45 -13.92 -9.05 -15.82
N GLY A 46 -14.66 -10.12 -16.11
CA GLY A 46 -16.12 -10.16 -16.00
C GLY A 46 -16.56 -10.15 -14.54
N LEU A 47 -15.98 -11.05 -13.74
CA LEU A 47 -16.26 -11.13 -12.31
C LEU A 47 -15.85 -9.83 -11.59
N LEU A 48 -14.66 -9.26 -11.89
CA LEU A 48 -14.26 -8.00 -11.32
C LEU A 48 -15.22 -6.86 -11.65
N ALA A 49 -15.75 -6.83 -12.90
CA ALA A 49 -16.71 -5.81 -13.29
C ALA A 49 -18.06 -5.94 -12.54
N GLU A 50 -18.53 -7.16 -12.31
CA GLU A 50 -19.73 -7.45 -11.52
C GLU A 50 -19.55 -6.97 -10.07
N GLU A 51 -18.45 -7.40 -9.42
CA GLU A 51 -18.10 -7.01 -8.03
C GLU A 51 -17.96 -5.48 -7.86
N ILE A 52 -17.37 -4.78 -8.83
CA ILE A 52 -17.29 -3.32 -8.84
C ILE A 52 -18.69 -2.70 -8.89
N GLY A 53 -19.58 -3.22 -9.74
CA GLY A 53 -20.95 -2.73 -9.86
C GLY A 53 -21.73 -2.91 -8.57
N GLU A 54 -21.70 -4.11 -7.98
CA GLU A 54 -22.35 -4.43 -6.71
C GLU A 54 -21.81 -3.58 -5.55
N PHE A 55 -20.48 -3.42 -5.49
CA PHE A 55 -19.82 -2.58 -4.49
C PHE A 55 -20.29 -1.12 -4.56
N TRP A 56 -20.37 -0.56 -5.77
CA TRP A 56 -20.81 0.83 -5.96
C TRP A 56 -22.26 1.04 -5.54
N ASP A 57 -23.13 0.11 -5.91
CA ASP A 57 -24.56 0.16 -5.57
C ASP A 57 -24.79 -0.04 -4.06
N ALA A 58 -24.08 -0.99 -3.45
CA ALA A 58 -24.20 -1.28 -2.00
C ALA A 58 -23.77 -0.10 -1.12
N HIS A 59 -22.73 0.64 -1.54
CA HIS A 59 -22.22 1.80 -0.79
C HIS A 59 -22.83 3.13 -1.24
N ALA A 60 -23.71 3.14 -2.23
CA ALA A 60 -24.38 4.33 -2.75
C ALA A 60 -23.42 5.48 -3.16
N PHE A 61 -22.27 5.14 -3.74
CA PHE A 61 -21.33 6.13 -4.26
C PHE A 61 -21.95 6.94 -5.40
N GLY A 62 -21.99 8.27 -5.25
CA GLY A 62 -22.56 9.17 -6.27
C GLY A 62 -21.59 9.47 -7.41
N ASN A 63 -20.29 9.52 -7.14
CA ASN A 63 -19.26 9.81 -8.12
C ASN A 63 -18.79 8.51 -8.80
N LYS A 64 -18.72 8.51 -10.12
CA LYS A 64 -18.28 7.38 -10.94
C LYS A 64 -16.90 7.59 -11.59
N SER A 65 -16.25 8.71 -11.30
CA SER A 65 -14.89 9.01 -11.79
C SER A 65 -13.87 8.61 -10.74
N VAL A 66 -12.94 7.71 -11.10
CA VAL A 66 -11.99 7.14 -10.14
C VAL A 66 -10.55 7.25 -10.64
N TYR A 67 -9.62 7.49 -9.71
CA TYR A 67 -8.20 7.20 -9.86
C TYR A 67 -7.95 5.77 -9.40
N LEU A 68 -7.37 4.97 -10.27
CA LEU A 68 -7.12 3.55 -10.05
C LEU A 68 -5.67 3.30 -9.66
N GLY A 69 -5.45 2.57 -8.58
CA GLY A 69 -4.12 2.14 -8.16
C GLY A 69 -3.69 0.83 -8.81
N ILE A 70 -2.45 0.78 -9.32
CA ILE A 70 -1.83 -0.46 -9.82
C ILE A 70 -0.50 -0.73 -9.12
N ALA A 71 -0.23 -2.01 -8.84
CA ALA A 71 1.05 -2.49 -8.35
C ALA A 71 1.19 -3.99 -8.60
N ASN A 72 2.30 -4.40 -9.18
CA ASN A 72 2.79 -5.77 -9.25
C ASN A 72 4.24 -5.79 -9.77
N SER A 73 4.79 -6.96 -10.06
CA SER A 73 6.14 -7.10 -10.62
C SER A 73 6.34 -6.45 -12.00
N ASN A 74 5.24 -6.14 -12.71
CA ASN A 74 5.24 -5.50 -14.04
C ASN A 74 4.97 -3.98 -13.95
N VAL A 75 5.12 -3.39 -12.75
CA VAL A 75 5.13 -1.94 -12.52
C VAL A 75 6.48 -1.56 -11.96
N VAL A 76 7.16 -0.66 -12.63
CA VAL A 76 8.50 -0.19 -12.24
C VAL A 76 8.46 1.30 -12.05
N ALA A 77 8.96 1.78 -10.90
CA ALA A 77 9.19 3.19 -10.65
C ALA A 77 10.66 3.40 -10.29
N ARG A 78 11.34 4.30 -11.00
CA ARG A 78 12.77 4.59 -10.85
C ARG A 78 13.00 6.08 -10.83
N VAL A 79 13.85 6.54 -9.91
CA VAL A 79 14.36 7.92 -9.93
C VAL A 79 15.65 7.93 -10.74
N LEU A 80 15.64 8.69 -11.82
CA LEU A 80 16.80 8.88 -12.71
C LEU A 80 17.22 10.36 -12.68
N GLU A 81 18.52 10.63 -12.91
CA GLU A 81 19.04 11.99 -13.02
C GLU A 81 19.18 12.37 -14.49
N PHE A 82 18.58 13.49 -14.86
CA PHE A 82 18.68 14.05 -16.23
C PHE A 82 19.35 15.40 -16.19
N PRO A 83 20.16 15.77 -17.21
CA PRO A 83 20.57 17.15 -17.39
C PRO A 83 19.36 18.06 -17.44
N HIS A 84 19.47 19.27 -16.89
CA HIS A 84 18.38 20.25 -16.96
C HIS A 84 18.05 20.60 -18.43
N MET A 85 16.84 20.34 -18.86
CA MET A 85 16.39 20.52 -20.24
C MET A 85 14.93 20.96 -20.32
N ALA A 86 14.48 21.35 -21.53
CA ALA A 86 13.08 21.69 -21.75
C ALA A 86 12.17 20.44 -21.58
N PRO A 87 10.91 20.59 -21.12
CA PRO A 87 10.01 19.46 -20.90
C PRO A 87 9.80 18.56 -22.14
N GLU A 88 9.83 19.16 -23.33
CA GLU A 88 9.69 18.44 -24.61
C GLU A 88 10.90 17.54 -24.89
N ASP A 89 12.12 18.02 -24.59
CA ASP A 89 13.36 17.26 -24.73
C ASP A 89 13.44 16.17 -23.66
N LEU A 90 12.99 16.46 -22.43
CA LEU A 90 12.98 15.52 -21.32
C LEU A 90 12.14 14.28 -21.66
N LYS A 91 10.99 14.44 -22.28
CA LYS A 91 10.14 13.33 -22.72
C LYS A 91 10.88 12.36 -23.65
N GLY A 92 11.66 12.90 -24.57
CA GLY A 92 12.50 12.10 -25.49
C GLY A 92 13.64 11.41 -24.75
N ALA A 93 14.32 12.14 -23.86
CA ALA A 93 15.42 11.61 -23.05
C ALA A 93 14.96 10.49 -22.11
N VAL A 94 13.80 10.66 -21.46
CA VAL A 94 13.20 9.63 -20.60
C VAL A 94 12.94 8.34 -21.38
N GLY A 95 12.41 8.44 -22.62
CA GLY A 95 12.16 7.27 -23.46
C GLY A 95 13.45 6.51 -23.76
N TYR A 96 14.56 7.21 -24.01
CA TYR A 96 15.86 6.60 -24.31
C TYR A 96 16.49 5.94 -23.07
N GLU A 97 16.53 6.66 -21.93
CA GLU A 97 17.09 6.16 -20.67
C GLU A 97 16.25 5.00 -20.09
N ALA A 98 14.93 5.01 -20.33
CA ALA A 98 14.05 3.94 -19.89
C ALA A 98 14.42 2.58 -20.51
N GLU A 99 14.93 2.54 -21.75
CA GLU A 99 15.37 1.29 -22.39
C GLU A 99 16.50 0.58 -21.62
N GLU A 100 17.37 1.33 -20.94
CA GLU A 100 18.48 0.77 -20.17
C GLU A 100 18.09 0.41 -18.72
N HIS A 101 17.11 1.12 -18.15
CA HIS A 101 16.82 1.08 -16.72
C HIS A 101 15.55 0.32 -16.36
N ILE A 102 14.65 0.08 -17.32
CA ILE A 102 13.38 -0.59 -17.13
C ILE A 102 13.43 -2.00 -17.72
N PRO A 103 13.30 -3.05 -16.89
CA PRO A 103 13.48 -4.44 -17.32
C PRO A 103 12.22 -5.01 -17.99
N MET A 104 11.61 -4.23 -18.88
CA MET A 104 10.45 -4.66 -19.69
C MET A 104 10.45 -4.00 -21.07
N PRO A 105 9.87 -4.63 -22.12
CA PRO A 105 9.77 -4.04 -23.44
C PRO A 105 8.95 -2.74 -23.42
N LEU A 106 9.54 -1.63 -23.87
CA LEU A 106 8.86 -0.33 -23.83
C LEU A 106 7.68 -0.22 -24.80
N ASP A 107 7.70 -0.95 -25.90
CA ASP A 107 6.61 -1.06 -26.87
C ASP A 107 5.35 -1.75 -26.28
N GLU A 108 5.54 -2.62 -25.28
CA GLU A 108 4.45 -3.27 -24.52
C GLU A 108 4.10 -2.50 -23.23
N SER A 109 4.78 -1.38 -22.95
CA SER A 109 4.62 -0.61 -21.71
C SER A 109 3.86 0.71 -21.93
N VAL A 110 3.27 1.21 -20.85
CA VAL A 110 2.89 2.61 -20.67
C VAL A 110 3.98 3.27 -19.85
N LEU A 111 4.59 4.32 -20.39
CA LEU A 111 5.67 5.07 -19.74
C LEU A 111 5.17 6.48 -19.40
N ASP A 112 5.43 6.91 -18.17
CA ASP A 112 5.18 8.28 -17.71
C ASP A 112 6.32 8.76 -16.81
N HIS A 113 6.39 10.08 -16.55
CA HIS A 113 7.45 10.63 -15.72
C HIS A 113 7.01 11.93 -15.04
N VAL A 114 7.61 12.20 -13.88
CA VAL A 114 7.44 13.46 -13.16
C VAL A 114 8.78 13.97 -12.63
N VAL A 115 9.02 15.28 -12.74
CA VAL A 115 10.21 15.93 -12.17
C VAL A 115 9.99 16.09 -10.67
N LEU A 116 10.92 15.59 -9.86
CA LEU A 116 10.84 15.61 -8.40
C LEU A 116 11.45 16.90 -7.84
N GLY A 117 10.68 17.60 -6.99
CA GLY A 117 11.12 18.82 -6.32
C GLY A 117 11.29 20.02 -7.25
N PRO A 118 11.91 21.12 -6.77
CA PRO A 118 12.20 22.27 -7.60
C PRO A 118 13.21 21.87 -8.67
N ARG A 119 12.99 22.40 -9.90
CA ARG A 119 13.90 22.15 -11.02
C ARG A 119 15.31 22.60 -10.70
N ALA A 120 16.28 21.80 -11.10
CA ALA A 120 17.69 22.10 -10.93
C ALA A 120 18.10 23.40 -11.64
N LYS A 121 19.14 24.04 -11.12
CA LYS A 121 19.74 25.20 -11.79
C LYS A 121 20.51 24.75 -13.04
N PRO A 122 20.76 25.67 -14.00
CA PRO A 122 21.62 25.34 -15.14
C PRO A 122 22.97 24.77 -14.70
N GLY A 123 23.28 23.57 -15.17
CA GLY A 123 24.49 22.82 -14.80
C GLY A 123 24.31 21.79 -13.66
N GLU A 124 23.13 21.73 -13.05
CA GLU A 124 22.69 20.66 -12.14
C GLU A 124 21.75 19.71 -12.88
N GLY A 125 21.58 18.47 -12.38
CA GLY A 125 20.63 17.52 -12.94
C GLY A 125 19.24 17.65 -12.30
N ASP A 126 18.17 17.42 -13.08
CA ASP A 126 16.82 17.23 -12.58
C ASP A 126 16.65 15.77 -12.14
N ARG A 127 16.11 15.54 -10.94
CA ARG A 127 15.66 14.20 -10.52
C ARG A 127 14.28 13.94 -11.12
N VAL A 128 14.15 12.84 -11.82
CA VAL A 128 12.91 12.49 -12.52
C VAL A 128 12.48 11.10 -12.09
N LEU A 129 11.28 10.99 -11.55
CA LEU A 129 10.64 9.70 -11.35
C LEU A 129 10.08 9.23 -12.69
N VAL A 130 10.58 8.10 -13.16
CA VAL A 130 10.12 7.42 -14.37
C VAL A 130 9.32 6.21 -13.95
N VAL A 131 8.11 6.08 -14.47
CA VAL A 131 7.19 4.97 -14.18
C VAL A 131 6.87 4.24 -15.47
N ALA A 132 6.97 2.91 -15.43
CA ALA A 132 6.52 2.05 -16.51
C ALA A 132 5.59 0.96 -15.98
N ALA A 133 4.53 0.67 -16.71
CA ALA A 133 3.59 -0.39 -16.40
C ALA A 133 3.24 -1.18 -17.66
N GLN A 134 3.08 -2.49 -17.54
CA GLN A 134 2.68 -3.32 -18.66
C GLN A 134 1.31 -2.88 -19.21
N ARG A 135 1.25 -2.58 -20.51
CA ARG A 135 0.05 -2.02 -21.17
C ARG A 135 -1.17 -2.93 -21.04
N GLU A 136 -0.97 -4.24 -21.17
CA GLU A 136 -2.07 -5.19 -21.08
C GLU A 136 -2.68 -5.25 -19.67
N MET A 137 -1.86 -5.17 -18.62
CA MET A 137 -2.35 -5.08 -17.25
C MET A 137 -3.20 -3.80 -17.04
N VAL A 138 -2.70 -2.64 -17.45
CA VAL A 138 -3.44 -1.37 -17.36
C VAL A 138 -4.77 -1.47 -18.14
N ARG A 139 -4.76 -2.09 -19.32
CA ARG A 139 -5.95 -2.30 -20.14
C ARG A 139 -6.98 -3.17 -19.42
N ARG A 140 -6.58 -4.29 -18.84
CA ARG A 140 -7.49 -5.22 -18.13
C ARG A 140 -8.18 -4.54 -16.96
N TYR A 141 -7.44 -3.85 -16.10
CA TYR A 141 -8.00 -3.07 -15.01
C TYR A 141 -8.98 -1.99 -15.48
N THR A 142 -8.57 -1.16 -16.45
CA THR A 142 -9.43 -0.08 -16.95
C THR A 142 -10.67 -0.59 -17.69
N SER A 143 -10.57 -1.77 -18.33
CA SER A 143 -11.71 -2.43 -18.97
C SER A 143 -12.72 -2.95 -17.94
N ALA A 144 -12.26 -3.63 -16.89
CA ALA A 144 -13.13 -4.11 -15.80
C ALA A 144 -13.82 -2.94 -15.08
N VAL A 145 -13.06 -1.88 -14.74
CA VAL A 145 -13.60 -0.64 -14.12
C VAL A 145 -14.69 -0.02 -15.00
N LYS A 146 -14.46 0.05 -16.33
CA LYS A 146 -15.45 0.58 -17.27
C LYS A 146 -16.68 -0.33 -17.38
N ALA A 147 -16.50 -1.64 -17.44
CA ALA A 147 -17.60 -2.62 -17.51
C ALA A 147 -18.43 -2.62 -16.21
N GLY A 148 -17.82 -2.37 -15.05
CA GLY A 148 -18.49 -2.15 -13.76
C GLY A 148 -19.19 -0.79 -13.62
N GLY A 149 -19.28 0.00 -14.70
CA GLY A 149 -20.04 1.25 -14.76
C GLY A 149 -19.30 2.48 -14.28
N LEU A 150 -17.99 2.40 -14.09
CA LEU A 150 -17.14 3.50 -13.65
C LEU A 150 -16.28 4.07 -14.80
N ARG A 151 -15.63 5.19 -14.52
CA ARG A 151 -14.70 5.83 -15.44
C ARG A 151 -13.36 6.04 -14.74
N ALA A 152 -12.34 5.29 -15.13
CA ALA A 152 -10.98 5.60 -14.74
C ALA A 152 -10.56 6.94 -15.39
N VAL A 153 -10.32 7.97 -14.58
CA VAL A 153 -9.84 9.29 -15.01
C VAL A 153 -8.33 9.38 -14.96
N GLY A 154 -7.69 8.52 -14.16
CA GLY A 154 -6.25 8.33 -14.08
C GLY A 154 -5.92 6.93 -13.56
N VAL A 155 -4.70 6.49 -13.84
CA VAL A 155 -4.10 5.28 -13.27
C VAL A 155 -2.80 5.71 -12.62
N ASP A 156 -2.64 5.37 -11.35
CA ASP A 156 -1.48 5.72 -10.56
C ASP A 156 -0.82 4.48 -9.95
N VAL A 157 0.43 4.59 -9.59
CA VAL A 157 1.15 3.52 -8.90
C VAL A 157 0.83 3.57 -7.41
N LYS A 158 0.44 2.43 -6.83
CA LYS A 158 0.09 2.33 -5.41
C LYS A 158 1.19 2.87 -4.48
N ALA A 159 2.46 2.72 -4.87
CA ALA A 159 3.59 3.29 -4.13
C ALA A 159 3.55 4.82 -4.01
N LEU A 160 3.12 5.54 -5.05
CA LEU A 160 2.95 6.99 -5.02
C LEU A 160 1.76 7.40 -4.17
N ALA A 161 0.65 6.68 -4.33
CA ALA A 161 -0.54 6.89 -3.51
C ALA A 161 -0.24 6.68 -2.02
N LEU A 162 0.49 5.60 -1.68
CA LEU A 162 0.92 5.32 -0.32
C LEU A 162 1.80 6.44 0.25
N THR A 163 2.78 6.93 -0.53
CA THR A 163 3.63 8.05 -0.11
C THR A 163 2.80 9.30 0.19
N ARG A 164 1.80 9.59 -0.63
CA ARG A 164 0.90 10.76 -0.49
C ARG A 164 0.07 10.72 0.78
N SER A 165 -0.47 9.56 1.14
CA SER A 165 -1.37 9.40 2.29
C SER A 165 -0.65 9.08 3.59
N ALA A 166 0.34 8.17 3.56
CA ALA A 166 0.93 7.60 4.77
C ALA A 166 2.10 8.40 5.32
N LEU A 167 2.78 9.22 4.49
CA LEU A 167 3.93 9.99 4.94
C LEU A 167 3.48 11.29 5.64
N PRO A 168 3.66 11.45 6.97
CA PRO A 168 3.30 12.67 7.67
C PRO A 168 4.08 13.89 7.16
N GLY A 169 3.42 15.07 7.16
CA GLY A 169 4.01 16.30 6.63
C GLY A 169 5.29 16.76 7.36
N GLU A 170 5.44 16.40 8.61
CA GLU A 170 6.64 16.70 9.43
C GLU A 170 7.89 15.97 8.94
N PHE A 171 7.75 14.78 8.32
CA PHE A 171 8.89 14.03 7.76
C PHE A 171 9.51 14.66 6.52
N PHE A 172 8.84 15.58 5.88
CA PHE A 172 9.42 16.33 4.76
C PHE A 172 10.60 17.20 5.19
N ALA A 173 10.66 17.56 6.48
CA ALA A 173 11.74 18.35 7.06
C ALA A 173 12.92 17.50 7.57
N GLU A 174 12.78 16.19 7.70
CA GLU A 174 13.82 15.30 8.19
C GLU A 174 14.83 14.93 7.10
N GLU A 175 16.12 14.82 7.48
CA GLU A 175 17.20 14.47 6.54
C GLU A 175 17.30 12.97 6.22
N GLY A 176 16.43 12.11 6.79
CA GLY A 176 16.45 10.66 6.66
C GLY A 176 15.57 10.13 5.52
N ALA A 177 15.52 8.80 5.42
CA ALA A 177 14.56 8.05 4.62
C ALA A 177 13.56 7.32 5.53
N VAL A 178 12.36 7.07 5.01
CA VAL A 178 11.28 6.34 5.70
C VAL A 178 10.88 5.13 4.85
N VAL A 179 10.75 3.96 5.47
CA VAL A 179 10.13 2.80 4.83
C VAL A 179 8.63 2.87 5.04
N LEU A 180 7.88 2.90 3.94
CA LEU A 180 6.44 2.69 3.93
C LEU A 180 6.21 1.25 3.48
N LEU A 181 5.57 0.45 4.32
CA LEU A 181 5.29 -0.96 4.05
C LEU A 181 3.79 -1.19 4.09
N ASP A 182 3.18 -1.41 2.93
CA ASP A 182 1.77 -1.75 2.81
C ASP A 182 1.65 -3.26 2.65
N VAL A 183 1.27 -3.94 3.73
CA VAL A 183 1.10 -5.40 3.74
C VAL A 183 -0.32 -5.72 3.30
N GLY A 184 -0.50 -5.89 2.00
CA GLY A 184 -1.76 -6.27 1.39
C GLY A 184 -2.10 -7.75 1.58
N THR A 185 -3.14 -8.24 0.91
CA THR A 185 -3.62 -9.62 1.11
C THR A 185 -2.59 -10.68 0.71
N GLU A 186 -2.03 -10.63 -0.52
CA GLU A 186 -1.03 -11.62 -1.00
C GLU A 186 0.39 -11.09 -1.03
N VAL A 187 0.53 -9.77 -1.14
CA VAL A 187 1.79 -9.13 -1.44
C VAL A 187 1.89 -7.82 -0.70
N SER A 188 3.11 -7.41 -0.42
CA SER A 188 3.37 -6.12 0.17
C SER A 188 3.99 -5.15 -0.82
N ASN A 189 3.63 -3.88 -0.72
CA ASN A 189 4.27 -2.79 -1.44
C ASN A 189 5.23 -2.09 -0.48
N LEU A 190 6.51 -2.13 -0.80
CA LEU A 190 7.56 -1.45 -0.04
C LEU A 190 8.02 -0.21 -0.80
N VAL A 191 8.03 0.92 -0.10
CA VAL A 191 8.55 2.18 -0.60
C VAL A 191 9.59 2.70 0.37
N VAL A 192 10.77 3.04 -0.13
CA VAL A 192 11.71 3.88 0.62
C VAL A 192 11.52 5.31 0.12
N ALA A 193 11.01 6.19 0.98
CA ALA A 193 10.75 7.58 0.66
C ALA A 193 11.85 8.48 1.21
N GLU A 194 12.37 9.39 0.38
CA GLU A 194 13.27 10.47 0.76
C GLU A 194 12.60 11.82 0.56
N GLY A 195 12.07 12.40 1.62
CA GLY A 195 11.15 13.54 1.53
C GLY A 195 9.83 13.12 0.89
N GLU A 196 9.30 13.92 -0.04
CA GLU A 196 8.00 13.67 -0.70
C GLU A 196 8.08 12.64 -1.83
N ALA A 197 9.26 12.11 -2.14
CA ALA A 197 9.46 11.27 -3.31
C ALA A 197 9.87 9.84 -2.93
N PRO A 198 9.37 8.82 -3.64
CA PRO A 198 9.92 7.49 -3.53
C PRO A 198 11.34 7.47 -4.12
N ALA A 199 12.32 7.04 -3.33
CA ALA A 199 13.67 6.75 -3.79
C ALA A 199 13.76 5.33 -4.34
N MET A 200 12.99 4.40 -3.77
CA MET A 200 12.90 3.01 -4.20
C MET A 200 11.49 2.48 -3.97
N THR A 201 11.02 1.65 -4.90
CA THR A 201 9.80 0.85 -4.73
C THR A 201 10.11 -0.62 -4.96
N ARG A 202 9.52 -1.49 -4.18
CA ARG A 202 9.65 -2.94 -4.34
C ARG A 202 8.33 -3.64 -4.04
N PHE A 203 8.06 -4.65 -4.82
CA PHE A 203 7.01 -5.59 -4.60
C PHE A 203 7.56 -6.78 -3.81
N VAL A 204 7.02 -7.06 -2.64
CA VAL A 204 7.45 -8.14 -1.74
C VAL A 204 6.42 -9.24 -1.79
N PRO A 205 6.79 -10.51 -2.13
CA PRO A 205 5.85 -11.63 -2.27
C PRO A 205 5.49 -12.24 -0.90
N VAL A 206 5.17 -11.40 0.07
CA VAL A 206 4.66 -11.76 1.39
C VAL A 206 3.50 -10.82 1.71
N GLY A 207 2.36 -11.36 2.08
CA GLY A 207 1.15 -10.61 2.40
C GLY A 207 0.44 -11.17 3.64
N PHE A 208 -0.70 -10.60 3.98
CA PHE A 208 -1.52 -11.02 5.12
C PHE A 208 -1.92 -12.50 5.05
N SER A 209 -2.15 -13.05 3.83
CA SER A 209 -2.45 -14.47 3.65
C SER A 209 -1.32 -15.42 4.09
N ASP A 210 -0.06 -14.97 4.06
CA ASP A 210 1.06 -15.78 4.54
C ASP A 210 1.04 -15.88 6.07
N PHE A 211 0.63 -14.81 6.76
CA PHE A 211 0.39 -14.85 8.22
C PHE A 211 -0.74 -15.79 8.57
N VAL A 212 -1.87 -15.73 7.84
CA VAL A 212 -3.00 -16.63 8.03
C VAL A 212 -2.58 -18.09 7.79
N ALA A 213 -1.85 -18.36 6.71
CA ALA A 213 -1.34 -19.70 6.41
C ALA A 213 -0.35 -20.22 7.46
N ALA A 214 0.50 -19.34 8.00
CA ALA A 214 1.41 -19.71 9.09
C ALA A 214 0.64 -20.08 10.37
N VAL A 215 -0.39 -19.32 10.74
CA VAL A 215 -1.29 -19.64 11.86
C VAL A 215 -2.03 -20.94 11.61
N ALA A 216 -2.60 -21.15 10.43
CA ALA A 216 -3.30 -22.38 10.05
C ALA A 216 -2.40 -23.61 10.23
N ARG A 217 -1.15 -23.50 9.80
CA ARG A 217 -0.14 -24.56 9.91
C ARG A 217 0.29 -24.84 11.37
N THR A 218 0.55 -23.80 12.16
CA THR A 218 1.08 -23.95 13.52
C THR A 218 0.02 -24.39 14.53
N ALA A 219 -1.23 -23.94 14.34
CA ALA A 219 -2.37 -24.22 15.20
C ALA A 219 -3.27 -25.37 14.70
N ASP A 220 -2.96 -25.95 13.51
CA ASP A 220 -3.74 -27.01 12.85
C ASP A 220 -5.22 -26.59 12.64
N LEU A 221 -5.42 -25.38 12.10
CA LEU A 221 -6.73 -24.76 11.87
C LEU A 221 -7.02 -24.59 10.38
N PRO A 222 -8.31 -24.59 9.98
CA PRO A 222 -8.70 -24.13 8.66
C PRO A 222 -8.48 -22.60 8.52
N ASP A 223 -8.27 -22.13 7.29
CA ASP A 223 -7.87 -20.74 7.00
C ASP A 223 -8.83 -19.70 7.57
N ASP A 224 -10.14 -19.96 7.55
CA ASP A 224 -11.16 -19.03 8.06
C ASP A 224 -11.15 -18.90 9.60
N GLU A 225 -10.71 -19.92 10.30
CA GLU A 225 -10.46 -19.87 11.75
C GLU A 225 -9.10 -19.24 12.04
N ALA A 226 -8.07 -19.60 11.28
CA ALA A 226 -6.74 -19.02 11.39
C ALA A 226 -6.74 -17.50 11.18
N GLU A 227 -7.54 -16.98 10.23
CA GLU A 227 -7.71 -15.53 10.04
C GLU A 227 -8.25 -14.84 11.30
N LYS A 228 -9.21 -15.46 11.99
CA LYS A 228 -9.77 -14.89 13.24
C LYS A 228 -8.70 -14.83 14.34
N TRP A 229 -7.89 -15.88 14.45
CA TRP A 229 -6.78 -15.90 15.40
C TRP A 229 -5.68 -14.91 15.05
N ALA A 230 -5.37 -14.74 13.77
CA ALA A 230 -4.39 -13.76 13.32
C ALA A 230 -4.80 -12.31 13.64
N LEU A 231 -6.09 -12.03 13.67
CA LEU A 231 -6.64 -10.70 13.96
C LEU A 231 -7.08 -10.52 15.42
N ASP A 232 -6.97 -11.56 16.26
CA ASP A 232 -7.35 -11.48 17.69
C ASP A 232 -6.28 -10.67 18.45
N PRO A 233 -6.65 -9.57 19.13
CA PRO A 233 -5.67 -8.79 19.90
C PRO A 233 -4.95 -9.57 20.99
N ARG A 234 -5.50 -10.72 21.42
CA ARG A 234 -4.90 -11.60 22.42
C ARG A 234 -3.75 -12.46 21.88
N THR A 235 -3.59 -12.54 20.56
CA THR A 235 -2.43 -13.16 19.87
C THR A 235 -1.39 -12.14 19.47
N SER A 236 -1.43 -10.93 20.03
CA SER A 236 -0.52 -9.81 19.73
C SER A 236 0.95 -10.21 19.70
N LEU A 237 1.69 -9.67 18.75
CA LEU A 237 3.15 -9.74 18.68
C LEU A 237 3.77 -8.65 19.58
N GLY A 238 4.93 -8.95 20.21
CA GLY A 238 5.65 -8.00 21.09
C GLY A 238 5.40 -8.21 22.59
N ASP A 239 6.17 -7.48 23.42
CA ASP A 239 6.26 -7.65 24.88
C ASP A 239 5.06 -7.12 25.68
N GLU A 240 4.07 -6.52 25.04
CA GLU A 240 2.95 -5.87 25.75
C GLU A 240 2.01 -6.85 26.49
N HIS A 241 2.28 -8.16 26.44
CA HIS A 241 1.46 -9.19 27.07
C HIS A 241 2.20 -10.04 28.13
N GLU A 242 3.15 -9.50 28.89
CA GLU A 242 3.50 -10.06 30.19
C GLU A 242 2.45 -9.77 31.31
N GLY A 243 1.36 -9.08 30.96
CA GLY A 243 0.20 -8.90 31.81
C GLY A 243 -0.75 -10.09 31.70
N GLU A 244 -1.19 -10.62 32.86
CA GLU A 244 -2.26 -11.61 33.01
C GLU A 244 -3.37 -11.39 31.96
N PRO A 245 -4.02 -12.45 31.42
CA PRO A 245 -5.13 -12.31 30.49
C PRO A 245 -6.11 -11.31 31.08
N GLY A 246 -6.09 -10.08 30.56
CA GLY A 246 -6.90 -8.99 31.07
C GLY A 246 -8.35 -9.44 31.11
N GLY A 247 -9.02 -9.27 32.24
CA GLY A 247 -10.38 -9.70 32.52
C GLY A 247 -11.42 -9.08 31.56
N GLY A 248 -11.42 -9.56 30.33
CA GLY A 248 -12.55 -9.52 29.42
C GLY A 248 -13.38 -10.77 29.72
N GLU A 249 -14.68 -10.58 29.83
CA GLU A 249 -15.70 -11.53 30.23
C GLU A 249 -15.36 -12.99 29.84
N GLU A 250 -15.42 -13.89 30.84
CA GLU A 250 -15.41 -15.36 30.65
C GLU A 250 -16.61 -15.74 29.77
N GLY A 251 -16.45 -15.76 28.47
CA GLY A 251 -17.54 -16.03 27.54
C GLY A 251 -17.06 -16.13 26.08
N GLY A 252 -16.35 -17.19 25.75
CA GLY A 252 -15.96 -17.52 24.38
C GLY A 252 -14.86 -18.57 24.39
N ASP A 253 -14.73 -19.35 23.33
CA ASP A 253 -13.79 -20.47 23.10
C ASP A 253 -12.30 -20.04 23.09
N TRP A 254 -11.83 -19.37 24.17
CA TRP A 254 -10.43 -19.01 24.31
C TRP A 254 -9.61 -20.23 24.74
N ASP A 255 -8.73 -20.70 23.86
CA ASP A 255 -7.77 -21.74 24.14
C ASP A 255 -6.34 -21.15 24.19
N PRO A 256 -5.69 -21.11 25.38
CA PRO A 256 -4.34 -20.57 25.52
C PRO A 256 -3.29 -21.33 24.68
N ALA A 257 -3.49 -22.63 24.43
CA ALA A 257 -2.58 -23.43 23.62
C ALA A 257 -2.69 -23.02 22.13
N LEU A 258 -3.90 -22.86 21.62
CA LEU A 258 -4.13 -22.34 20.28
C LEU A 258 -3.61 -20.90 20.11
N ALA A 259 -3.79 -20.05 21.13
CA ALA A 259 -3.24 -18.70 21.12
C ALA A 259 -1.71 -18.67 21.01
N TYR A 260 -1.03 -19.56 21.75
CA TYR A 260 0.42 -19.70 21.68
C TYR A 260 0.87 -20.20 20.29
N ASP A 261 0.20 -21.21 19.74
CA ASP A 261 0.53 -21.74 18.43
C ASP A 261 0.23 -20.74 17.32
N ALA A 262 -0.88 -19.99 17.41
CA ALA A 262 -1.20 -18.91 16.48
C ALA A 262 -0.14 -17.80 16.52
N ARG A 263 0.24 -17.33 17.72
CA ARG A 263 1.30 -16.33 17.89
C ARG A 263 2.62 -16.78 17.28
N ARG A 264 3.02 -18.04 17.50
CA ARG A 264 4.22 -18.60 16.88
C ARG A 264 4.17 -18.55 15.35
N GLY A 265 3.00 -18.83 14.75
CA GLY A 265 2.81 -18.69 13.31
C GLY A 265 2.97 -17.24 12.82
N LEU A 266 2.42 -16.28 13.58
CA LEU A 266 2.58 -14.86 13.29
C LEU A 266 4.05 -14.42 13.41
N GLU A 267 4.80 -14.88 14.41
CA GLU A 267 6.23 -14.60 14.60
C GLU A 267 7.08 -15.15 13.44
N GLU A 268 6.79 -16.37 12.97
CA GLU A 268 7.46 -16.97 11.80
C GLU A 268 7.24 -16.12 10.55
N ALA A 269 5.99 -15.77 10.23
CA ALA A 269 5.66 -14.94 9.04
C ALA A 269 6.23 -13.52 9.14
N ALA A 270 6.24 -12.92 10.34
CA ALA A 270 6.87 -11.63 10.57
C ALA A 270 8.39 -11.68 10.35
N GLY A 271 9.04 -12.78 10.72
CA GLY A 271 10.45 -13.04 10.44
C GLY A 271 10.75 -13.04 8.95
N ASP A 272 9.97 -13.79 8.17
CA ASP A 272 10.10 -13.87 6.70
C ASP A 272 9.91 -12.49 6.05
N LEU A 273 8.89 -11.73 6.48
CA LEU A 273 8.66 -10.37 6.01
C LEU A 273 9.81 -9.43 6.38
N ALA A 274 10.34 -9.52 7.61
CA ALA A 274 11.46 -8.70 8.07
C ALA A 274 12.73 -8.96 7.26
N GLU A 275 13.01 -10.20 6.83
CA GLU A 275 14.15 -10.51 5.97
C GLU A 275 14.03 -9.83 4.60
N GLU A 276 12.84 -9.85 3.98
CA GLU A 276 12.57 -9.17 2.72
C GLU A 276 12.72 -7.63 2.83
N VAL A 277 12.22 -7.06 3.93
CA VAL A 277 12.35 -5.62 4.21
C VAL A 277 13.81 -5.26 4.44
N ARG A 278 14.56 -6.05 5.23
CA ARG A 278 16.01 -5.84 5.50
C ARG A 278 16.80 -5.84 4.20
N GLY A 279 16.59 -6.83 3.33
CA GLY A 279 17.25 -6.89 2.03
C GLY A 279 16.94 -5.67 1.16
N SER A 280 15.75 -5.10 1.27
CA SER A 280 15.35 -3.89 0.56
C SER A 280 16.05 -2.65 1.12
N ILE A 281 16.16 -2.53 2.44
CA ILE A 281 16.89 -1.44 3.11
C ILE A 281 18.39 -1.49 2.77
N GLU A 282 18.99 -2.67 2.80
CA GLU A 282 20.40 -2.87 2.42
C GLU A 282 20.66 -2.49 0.96
N TYR A 283 19.76 -2.90 0.05
CA TYR A 283 19.83 -2.49 -1.35
C TYR A 283 19.73 -0.97 -1.52
N HIS A 284 18.82 -0.31 -0.79
CA HIS A 284 18.73 1.14 -0.79
C HIS A 284 20.02 1.79 -0.30
N HIS A 285 20.57 1.36 0.84
CA HIS A 285 21.82 1.91 1.39
C HIS A 285 23.03 1.72 0.46
N ALA A 286 23.01 0.70 -0.40
CA ALA A 286 24.07 0.50 -1.40
C ALA A 286 24.01 1.49 -2.58
N GLN A 287 22.91 2.27 -2.71
CA GLN A 287 22.78 3.25 -3.78
C GLN A 287 23.61 4.52 -3.47
N PRO A 288 24.16 5.18 -4.51
CA PRO A 288 24.88 6.45 -4.32
C PRO A 288 23.99 7.52 -3.67
N ARG A 289 24.49 8.15 -2.61
CA ARG A 289 23.78 9.23 -1.87
C ARG A 289 22.49 8.81 -1.18
N ALA A 290 22.25 7.51 -0.99
CA ALA A 290 21.11 7.02 -0.23
C ALA A 290 21.12 7.60 1.18
N LYS A 291 19.97 8.04 1.65
CA LYS A 291 19.78 8.51 3.03
C LYS A 291 19.59 7.33 3.97
N GLU A 292 20.00 7.47 5.21
CA GLU A 292 19.76 6.46 6.25
C GLU A 292 18.28 6.32 6.53
N VAL A 293 17.80 5.08 6.62
CA VAL A 293 16.41 4.77 6.99
C VAL A 293 16.23 4.99 8.47
N SER A 294 15.33 5.88 8.86
CA SER A 294 15.10 6.30 10.24
C SER A 294 13.92 5.58 10.91
N ARG A 295 12.94 5.10 10.15
CA ARG A 295 11.73 4.42 10.66
C ARG A 295 10.99 3.63 9.60
N LEU A 296 10.02 2.83 10.07
CA LEU A 296 9.07 2.10 9.26
C LEU A 296 7.64 2.50 9.61
N LEU A 297 6.82 2.74 8.60
CA LEU A 297 5.38 2.97 8.74
C LEU A 297 4.64 1.83 8.04
N LEU A 298 3.77 1.12 8.80
CA LEU A 298 3.04 -0.06 8.34
C LEU A 298 1.60 0.30 7.96
N SER A 299 1.13 -0.22 6.84
CA SER A 299 -0.27 -0.13 6.38
C SER A 299 -0.74 -1.44 5.75
N GLY A 300 -1.94 -1.46 5.20
CA GLY A 300 -2.56 -2.64 4.61
C GLY A 300 -3.21 -3.57 5.65
N GLU A 301 -3.66 -4.74 5.19
CA GLU A 301 -4.31 -5.75 6.04
C GLU A 301 -3.39 -6.25 7.15
N GLY A 302 -2.08 -6.37 6.89
CA GLY A 302 -1.10 -6.78 7.90
C GLY A 302 -1.03 -5.82 9.09
N ALA A 303 -1.31 -4.54 8.90
CA ALA A 303 -1.33 -3.57 9.99
C ALA A 303 -2.49 -3.79 11.00
N LEU A 304 -3.45 -4.65 10.67
CA LEU A 304 -4.51 -5.09 11.58
C LEU A 304 -4.04 -6.17 12.56
N ILE A 305 -2.92 -6.84 12.30
CA ILE A 305 -2.30 -7.79 13.23
C ILE A 305 -1.73 -6.99 14.41
N ALA A 306 -2.26 -7.26 15.60
CA ALA A 306 -1.86 -6.54 16.80
C ALA A 306 -0.36 -6.73 17.09
N GLY A 307 0.38 -5.63 17.30
CA GLY A 307 1.80 -5.63 17.61
C GLY A 307 2.75 -5.87 16.43
N LEU A 308 2.25 -6.13 15.20
CA LEU A 308 3.13 -6.43 14.06
C LEU A 308 4.11 -5.29 13.75
N ALA A 309 3.66 -4.04 13.79
CA ALA A 309 4.56 -2.90 13.52
C ALA A 309 5.72 -2.86 14.52
N SER A 310 5.42 -2.94 15.82
CA SER A 310 6.44 -2.95 16.88
C SER A 310 7.40 -4.12 16.74
N HIS A 311 6.88 -5.31 16.47
CA HIS A 311 7.67 -6.53 16.28
C HIS A 311 8.61 -6.45 15.07
N LEU A 312 8.12 -5.94 13.94
CA LEU A 312 8.98 -5.65 12.78
C LEU A 312 10.05 -4.61 13.12
N GLY A 313 9.71 -3.60 13.92
CA GLY A 313 10.66 -2.61 14.41
C GLY A 313 11.80 -3.24 15.21
N GLU A 314 11.50 -4.17 16.11
CA GLU A 314 12.49 -4.93 16.88
C GLU A 314 13.37 -5.79 15.97
N LEU A 315 12.78 -6.56 15.06
CA LEU A 315 13.50 -7.40 14.12
C LEU A 315 14.44 -6.60 13.19
N LEU A 316 14.05 -5.39 12.81
CA LEU A 316 14.80 -4.52 11.90
C LEU A 316 15.76 -3.56 12.64
N GLY A 317 15.58 -3.37 13.94
CA GLY A 317 16.33 -2.39 14.73
C GLY A 317 15.95 -0.94 14.40
N LEU A 318 14.69 -0.70 14.00
CA LEU A 318 14.16 0.61 13.60
C LEU A 318 12.89 0.94 14.39
N PRO A 319 12.64 2.22 14.74
CA PRO A 319 11.31 2.64 15.17
C PRO A 319 10.26 2.27 14.11
N ALA A 320 9.18 1.60 14.52
CA ALA A 320 8.11 1.21 13.61
C ALA A 320 6.74 1.42 14.27
N GLU A 321 5.80 1.91 13.47
CA GLU A 321 4.42 2.19 13.89
C GLU A 321 3.45 2.02 12.71
N ASN A 322 2.16 1.91 13.02
CA ASN A 322 1.15 1.93 11.97
C ASN A 322 1.04 3.35 11.37
N ALA A 323 0.97 3.40 10.05
CA ALA A 323 0.68 4.64 9.33
C ALA A 323 -0.70 5.18 9.72
N ARG A 324 -0.83 6.50 9.76
CA ARG A 324 -2.07 7.20 10.13
C ARG A 324 -2.56 8.09 8.98
N PRO A 325 -2.98 7.51 7.86
CA PRO A 325 -3.38 8.29 6.69
C PRO A 325 -4.56 9.23 6.96
N ALA A 326 -5.43 8.92 7.93
CA ALA A 326 -6.55 9.77 8.32
C ALA A 326 -6.11 11.11 8.97
N GLU A 327 -4.89 11.25 9.48
CA GLU A 327 -4.35 12.51 9.98
C GLU A 327 -4.19 13.58 8.89
N LYS A 328 -4.18 13.19 7.62
CA LYS A 328 -4.20 14.10 6.47
C LYS A 328 -5.57 14.76 6.25
N LEU A 329 -6.61 14.27 6.92
CA LEU A 329 -7.98 14.72 6.76
C LEU A 329 -8.31 15.79 7.80
N ALA A 330 -8.79 16.95 7.38
CA ALA A 330 -9.26 18.01 8.27
C ALA A 330 -10.59 17.66 8.95
N ALA A 331 -11.42 16.82 8.32
CA ALA A 331 -12.68 16.37 8.88
C ALA A 331 -13.16 15.06 8.24
N ASN A 332 -13.81 14.23 9.06
CA ASN A 332 -14.60 13.11 8.60
C ASN A 332 -16.08 13.54 8.48
N ARG A 333 -16.61 13.51 7.26
CA ARG A 333 -18.03 13.73 6.94
C ARG A 333 -18.59 12.60 6.09
N SER A 334 -18.05 11.40 6.31
CA SER A 334 -18.39 10.20 5.56
C SER A 334 -19.52 9.40 6.23
N ASN A 335 -19.75 8.22 5.68
CA ASN A 335 -20.69 7.21 6.14
C ASN A 335 -20.19 6.37 7.33
N VAL A 336 -18.96 6.57 7.80
CA VAL A 336 -18.36 5.85 8.93
C VAL A 336 -18.05 6.81 10.08
N SER A 337 -18.12 6.31 11.33
CA SER A 337 -17.73 7.08 12.52
C SER A 337 -16.20 7.27 12.58
N ASP A 338 -15.72 8.21 13.40
CA ASP A 338 -14.29 8.41 13.61
C ASP A 338 -13.61 7.19 14.25
N GLU A 339 -14.32 6.41 15.04
CA GLU A 339 -13.84 5.16 15.61
C GLU A 339 -13.68 4.08 14.54
N GLN A 340 -14.71 3.90 13.70
CA GLN A 340 -14.63 3.00 12.55
C GLN A 340 -13.55 3.40 11.58
N LEU A 341 -13.39 4.71 11.30
CA LEU A 341 -12.32 5.20 10.44
C LEU A 341 -10.95 4.84 11.01
N ARG A 342 -10.71 5.05 12.30
CA ARG A 342 -9.44 4.68 12.95
C ARG A 342 -9.15 3.19 12.88
N ALA A 343 -10.17 2.34 13.01
CA ALA A 343 -10.01 0.89 12.92
C ALA A 343 -9.63 0.42 11.50
N MET A 344 -10.11 1.11 10.47
CA MET A 344 -9.90 0.72 9.08
C MET A 344 -8.86 1.59 8.34
N GLU A 345 -8.37 2.68 8.94
CA GLU A 345 -7.45 3.60 8.26
C GLU A 345 -6.19 2.94 7.69
N PRO A 346 -5.57 1.92 8.31
CA PRO A 346 -4.40 1.29 7.72
C PRO A 346 -4.70 0.65 6.37
N VAL A 347 -5.86 0.00 6.21
CA VAL A 347 -6.26 -0.66 4.96
C VAL A 347 -6.72 0.32 3.88
N LEU A 348 -6.98 1.57 4.24
CA LEU A 348 -7.43 2.61 3.31
C LEU A 348 -6.29 3.50 2.78
N ALA A 349 -5.06 3.28 3.22
CA ALA A 349 -3.93 4.16 2.92
C ALA A 349 -3.77 4.42 1.41
N ILE A 350 -3.76 3.38 0.59
CA ILE A 350 -3.64 3.51 -0.87
C ILE A 350 -4.86 4.20 -1.46
N ALA A 351 -6.09 3.76 -1.13
CA ALA A 351 -7.31 4.36 -1.67
C ALA A 351 -7.44 5.86 -1.31
N LEU A 352 -7.02 6.23 -0.10
CA LEU A 352 -6.98 7.64 0.33
C LEU A 352 -5.94 8.43 -0.47
N GLY A 353 -4.74 7.90 -0.65
CA GLY A 353 -3.70 8.55 -1.45
C GLY A 353 -4.08 8.72 -2.93
N LEU A 354 -4.80 7.76 -3.51
CA LEU A 354 -5.38 7.87 -4.85
C LEU A 354 -6.46 8.97 -4.92
N ALA A 355 -7.27 9.11 -3.86
CA ALA A 355 -8.29 10.15 -3.78
C ALA A 355 -7.69 11.58 -3.65
N MET A 356 -6.45 11.70 -3.18
CA MET A 356 -5.72 12.97 -3.05
C MET A 356 -5.03 13.42 -4.33
N GLU A 357 -4.99 12.60 -5.39
CA GLU A 357 -4.33 12.93 -6.67
C GLU A 357 -4.99 14.12 -7.40
N GLU A 358 -6.29 14.29 -7.26
CA GLU A 358 -7.07 15.34 -7.94
C GLU A 358 -7.08 16.70 -7.24
N ALA A 359 -6.44 16.86 -6.12
CA ALA A 359 -6.67 18.05 -5.29
C ALA A 359 -5.75 19.23 -5.58
#